data_5bd581778a74d89423a2762de096ba44
#
_entry.id   5bd581778a74d89423a2762de096ba44
#
_cell.length_a   1.000
_cell.length_b   1.000
_cell.length_c   1.000
_cell.angle_alpha   90.00
_cell.angle_beta   90.00
_cell.angle_gamma   90.00
#
_symmetry.space_group_name_H-M   'P 1'
#
loop_
_entity.id
_entity.type
_entity.pdbx_description
1 polymer ?
#
loop_
_entity_poly.entity_id
_entity_poly.type
_entity_poly.pdbx_seq_one_letter_code
_entity_poly.pdbx_strand_id
1 'polypeptide(L)'
;MTYIAKNLRQADRNECDAMCAAPPELILPQAVKPHRAVWTFHTNDGLPVGVFGVDPTSIEEVGIVWMVSTPVVNEHRREFLVESRPYVLALNNDFPIITNFVDARNTLHHRWLKWLGFSFLRRIEQWGARSVPFYEFARMKT
;
A
#
# COMPACT_ATOMS: atom_id res chain seq x y z
N MET A 1 6.84 6.10 -12.44
CA MET A 1 5.61 6.44 -11.70
C MET A 1 4.40 6.70 -12.59
N THR A 2 4.56 7.46 -13.66
CA THR A 2 3.45 7.76 -14.59
C THR A 2 2.78 6.50 -15.15
N TYR A 3 3.57 5.49 -15.54
CA TYR A 3 3.02 4.23 -16.04
C TYR A 3 2.16 3.54 -14.98
N ILE A 4 2.65 3.43 -13.75
CA ILE A 4 1.94 2.77 -12.66
C ILE A 4 0.63 3.51 -12.38
N ALA A 5 0.65 4.83 -12.27
CA ALA A 5 -0.54 5.63 -12.01
C ALA A 5 -1.63 5.43 -13.06
N LYS A 6 -1.25 5.34 -14.33
CA LYS A 6 -2.20 5.14 -15.44
C LYS A 6 -2.71 3.70 -15.56
N ASN A 7 -1.96 2.74 -15.01
CA ASN A 7 -2.24 1.31 -15.21
C ASN A 7 -2.52 0.57 -13.91
N LEU A 8 -3.03 1.25 -12.90
CA LEU A 8 -3.40 0.63 -11.64
C LEU A 8 -4.49 -0.43 -11.82
N ARG A 9 -4.45 -1.46 -10.96
CA ARG A 9 -5.59 -2.34 -10.76
C ARG A 9 -6.83 -1.49 -10.44
N GLN A 10 -7.99 -1.93 -10.93
CA GLN A 10 -9.22 -1.16 -10.69
C GLN A 10 -9.51 -1.00 -9.19
N ALA A 11 -9.24 -2.04 -8.38
CA ALA A 11 -9.43 -1.96 -6.93
C ALA A 11 -8.56 -0.87 -6.29
N ASP A 12 -7.31 -0.72 -6.74
CA ASP A 12 -6.41 0.30 -6.24
C ASP A 12 -6.82 1.70 -6.70
N ARG A 13 -7.30 1.82 -7.92
CA ARG A 13 -7.86 3.09 -8.42
C ARG A 13 -9.10 3.50 -7.64
N ASN A 14 -9.97 2.55 -7.34
CA ASN A 14 -11.16 2.78 -6.53
C ASN A 14 -10.80 3.21 -5.10
N GLU A 15 -9.76 2.61 -4.54
CA GLU A 15 -9.28 2.95 -3.20
C GLU A 15 -8.69 4.38 -3.17
N CYS A 16 -7.91 4.75 -4.16
CA CYS A 16 -7.39 6.12 -4.29
C CYS A 16 -8.53 7.14 -4.38
N ASP A 17 -9.56 6.85 -5.17
CA ASP A 17 -10.73 7.71 -5.28
C ASP A 17 -11.48 7.81 -3.95
N ALA A 18 -11.70 6.68 -3.29
CA ALA A 18 -12.41 6.64 -2.01
C ALA A 18 -11.67 7.40 -0.92
N MET A 19 -10.33 7.32 -0.91
CA MET A 19 -9.49 7.97 0.09
C MET A 19 -9.36 9.47 -0.14
N CYS A 20 -9.09 9.90 -1.38
CA CYS A 20 -8.64 11.25 -1.70
C CYS A 20 -9.56 12.02 -2.64
N ALA A 21 -10.56 11.37 -3.24
CA ALA A 21 -11.44 11.96 -4.29
C ALA A 21 -10.64 12.59 -5.43
N ALA A 22 -9.51 11.98 -5.81
CA ALA A 22 -8.63 12.45 -6.87
C ALA A 22 -8.03 11.26 -7.64
N PRO A 23 -7.67 11.45 -8.93
CA PRO A 23 -7.10 10.37 -9.72
C PRO A 23 -5.68 10.01 -9.28
N PRO A 24 -5.25 8.73 -9.44
CA PRO A 24 -3.89 8.30 -9.09
C PRO A 24 -2.80 9.09 -9.79
N GLU A 25 -3.04 9.53 -11.01
CA GLU A 25 -2.10 10.33 -11.81
C GLU A 25 -1.72 11.64 -11.10
N LEU A 26 -2.61 12.15 -10.24
CA LEU A 26 -2.38 13.37 -9.47
C LEU A 26 -1.76 13.08 -8.11
N ILE A 27 -2.17 11.99 -7.47
CA ILE A 27 -1.78 11.63 -6.10
C ILE A 27 -0.40 10.99 -6.04
N LEU A 28 -0.12 10.00 -6.90
CA LEU A 28 1.10 9.18 -6.80
C LEU A 28 2.39 9.98 -7.00
N PRO A 29 2.48 10.94 -7.94
CA PRO A 29 3.69 11.73 -8.06
C PRO A 29 4.02 12.53 -6.80
N GLN A 30 3.01 12.91 -6.01
CA GLN A 30 3.21 13.62 -4.75
C GLN A 30 3.66 12.69 -3.62
N ALA A 31 3.33 11.41 -3.70
CA ALA A 31 3.77 10.41 -2.71
C ALA A 31 5.24 10.05 -2.89
N VAL A 32 5.78 10.20 -4.09
CA VAL A 32 7.18 9.87 -4.40
C VAL A 32 8.03 11.12 -4.26
N LYS A 33 8.65 11.29 -3.10
CA LYS A 33 9.53 12.42 -2.81
C LYS A 33 10.95 11.93 -2.51
N PRO A 34 11.99 12.73 -2.81
CA PRO A 34 13.40 12.30 -2.67
C PRO A 34 13.79 11.81 -1.28
N HIS A 35 13.16 12.34 -0.22
CA HIS A 35 13.48 12.00 1.16
C HIS A 35 12.60 10.90 1.75
N ARG A 36 11.66 10.34 0.96
CA ARG A 36 10.77 9.26 1.40
C ARG A 36 11.29 7.91 0.92
N ALA A 37 11.12 6.89 1.76
CA ALA A 37 11.45 5.52 1.38
C ALA A 37 10.34 4.98 0.46
N VAL A 38 10.67 4.81 -0.81
CA VAL A 38 9.76 4.33 -1.84
C VAL A 38 10.49 3.29 -2.70
N TRP A 39 9.85 2.16 -2.95
CA TRP A 39 10.39 1.08 -3.78
C TRP A 39 9.41 0.74 -4.90
N THR A 40 9.96 0.45 -6.07
CA THR A 40 9.20 0.01 -7.24
C THR A 40 9.55 -1.43 -7.55
N PHE A 41 8.55 -2.26 -7.82
CA PHE A 41 8.73 -3.64 -8.26
C PHE A 41 8.58 -3.73 -9.76
N HIS A 42 9.46 -4.53 -10.39
CA HIS A 42 9.43 -4.79 -11.82
C HIS A 42 9.54 -6.29 -12.06
N THR A 43 9.00 -6.76 -13.18
CA THR A 43 9.34 -8.09 -13.71
C THR A 43 10.78 -8.12 -14.22
N ASN A 44 11.31 -9.30 -14.49
CA ASN A 44 12.68 -9.43 -15.02
C ASN A 44 12.88 -8.72 -16.37
N ASP A 45 11.83 -8.57 -17.14
CA ASP A 45 11.82 -7.85 -18.42
C ASP A 45 11.44 -6.37 -18.28
N GLY A 46 11.36 -5.86 -17.04
CA GLY A 46 11.21 -4.43 -16.77
C GLY A 46 9.78 -3.91 -16.69
N LEU A 47 8.76 -4.79 -16.73
CA LEU A 47 7.36 -4.35 -16.62
C LEU A 47 7.05 -3.94 -15.17
N PRO A 48 6.52 -2.74 -14.93
CA PRO A 48 6.17 -2.30 -13.58
C PRO A 48 5.04 -3.14 -12.97
N VAL A 49 5.29 -3.69 -11.79
CA VAL A 49 4.31 -4.46 -11.02
C VAL A 49 3.61 -3.61 -10.00
N GLY A 50 4.35 -2.79 -9.27
CA GLY A 50 3.78 -1.95 -8.24
C GLY A 50 4.80 -1.06 -7.57
N VAL A 51 4.33 -0.24 -6.67
CA VAL A 51 5.14 0.66 -5.86
C VAL A 51 4.61 0.65 -4.42
N PHE A 52 5.52 0.67 -3.47
CA PHE A 52 5.16 0.81 -2.07
C PHE A 52 6.13 1.76 -1.38
N GLY A 53 5.67 2.31 -0.28
CA GLY A 53 6.48 3.22 0.51
C GLY A 53 6.02 3.32 1.94
N VAL A 54 6.77 4.11 2.71
CA VAL A 54 6.44 4.44 4.09
C VAL A 54 6.64 5.93 4.30
N ASP A 55 5.69 6.56 4.95
CA ASP A 55 5.76 7.95 5.36
C ASP A 55 5.95 8.03 6.87
N PRO A 56 6.89 8.83 7.37
CA PRO A 56 6.98 9.08 8.80
C PRO A 56 5.77 9.89 9.27
N THR A 57 5.50 9.81 10.57
CA THR A 57 4.44 10.60 11.23
C THR A 57 5.06 11.48 12.31
N SER A 58 4.22 12.26 13.00
CA SER A 58 4.65 13.04 14.16
C SER A 58 5.08 12.15 15.34
N ILE A 59 4.73 10.87 15.31
CA ILE A 59 5.16 9.87 16.30
C ILE A 59 6.29 9.06 15.67
N GLU A 60 7.49 9.16 16.25
CA GLU A 60 8.72 8.55 15.70
C GLU A 60 8.57 7.05 15.44
N GLU A 61 7.87 6.33 16.32
CA GLU A 61 7.68 4.88 16.25
C GLU A 61 6.65 4.43 15.21
N VAL A 62 5.91 5.37 14.60
CA VAL A 62 4.78 5.04 13.71
C VAL A 62 5.06 5.48 12.28
N GLY A 63 5.01 4.53 11.35
CA GLY A 63 5.09 4.79 9.92
C GLY A 63 3.77 4.46 9.22
N ILE A 64 3.41 5.24 8.23
CA ILE A 64 2.24 4.98 7.36
C ILE A 64 2.73 4.26 6.11
N VAL A 65 2.37 2.99 5.98
CA VAL A 65 2.72 2.20 4.79
C VAL A 65 1.63 2.31 3.73
N TRP A 66 2.05 2.31 2.48
CA TRP A 66 1.11 2.35 1.35
C TRP A 66 1.65 1.55 0.18
N MET A 67 0.75 1.04 -0.63
CA MET A 67 1.10 0.27 -1.82
C MET A 67 -0.01 0.37 -2.86
N VAL A 68 0.40 0.45 -4.12
CA VAL A 68 -0.50 0.30 -5.27
C VAL A 68 0.17 -0.58 -6.31
N SER A 69 -0.62 -1.27 -7.12
CA SER A 69 -0.10 -2.20 -8.10
C SER A 69 -0.83 -2.12 -9.44
N THR A 70 -0.16 -2.61 -10.48
CA THR A 70 -0.73 -2.81 -11.80
C THR A 70 -1.34 -4.22 -11.89
N PRO A 71 -2.18 -4.51 -12.90
CA PRO A 71 -2.70 -5.87 -13.09
C PRO A 71 -1.65 -6.95 -13.29
N VAL A 72 -0.41 -6.58 -13.65
CA VAL A 72 0.71 -7.51 -13.79
C VAL A 72 0.95 -8.31 -12.51
N VAL A 73 0.65 -7.74 -11.34
CA VAL A 73 0.79 -8.45 -10.05
C VAL A 73 -0.05 -9.72 -9.99
N ASN A 74 -1.16 -9.78 -10.73
CA ASN A 74 -2.04 -10.95 -10.73
C ASN A 74 -1.36 -12.22 -11.26
N GLU A 75 -0.34 -12.08 -12.10
CA GLU A 75 0.44 -13.18 -12.66
C GLU A 75 1.65 -13.55 -11.80
N HIS A 76 1.98 -12.72 -10.79
CA HIS A 76 3.18 -12.86 -9.96
C HIS A 76 2.88 -12.76 -8.46
N ARG A 77 1.67 -13.15 -8.03
CA ARG A 77 1.20 -12.95 -6.65
C ARG A 77 2.11 -13.57 -5.60
N ARG A 78 2.50 -14.83 -5.82
CA ARG A 78 3.34 -15.55 -4.86
C ARG A 78 4.73 -14.93 -4.74
N GLU A 79 5.36 -14.67 -5.88
CA GLU A 79 6.69 -14.05 -5.94
C GLU A 79 6.67 -12.68 -5.26
N PHE A 80 5.64 -11.89 -5.55
CA PHE A 80 5.45 -10.58 -4.94
C PHE A 80 5.38 -10.68 -3.40
N LEU A 81 4.61 -11.60 -2.86
CA LEU A 81 4.48 -11.77 -1.41
C LEU A 81 5.79 -12.23 -0.78
N VAL A 82 6.44 -13.22 -1.37
CA VAL A 82 7.71 -13.76 -0.85
C VAL A 82 8.78 -12.67 -0.84
N GLU A 83 8.89 -11.90 -1.91
CA GLU A 83 9.90 -10.86 -2.04
C GLU A 83 9.59 -9.61 -1.19
N SER A 84 8.32 -9.30 -0.95
CA SER A 84 7.95 -8.14 -0.14
C SER A 84 8.15 -8.37 1.35
N ARG A 85 8.12 -9.60 1.83
CA ARG A 85 8.25 -9.90 3.26
C ARG A 85 9.50 -9.32 3.91
N PRO A 86 10.72 -9.46 3.34
CA PRO A 86 11.91 -8.85 3.93
C PRO A 86 11.82 -7.33 4.06
N TYR A 87 11.18 -6.67 3.10
CA TYR A 87 10.97 -5.22 3.16
C TYR A 87 10.03 -4.82 4.28
N VAL A 88 8.94 -5.57 4.47
CA VAL A 88 8.00 -5.32 5.59
C VAL A 88 8.71 -5.47 6.92
N LEU A 89 9.54 -6.52 7.08
CA LEU A 89 10.31 -6.71 8.30
C LEU A 89 11.31 -5.58 8.54
N ALA A 90 11.98 -5.11 7.49
CA ALA A 90 12.90 -3.97 7.57
C ALA A 90 12.17 -2.68 7.97
N LEU A 91 10.99 -2.44 7.41
CA LEU A 91 10.15 -1.30 7.79
C LEU A 91 9.76 -1.33 9.25
N ASN A 92 9.42 -2.52 9.78
CA ASN A 92 9.12 -2.67 11.20
C ASN A 92 10.33 -2.46 12.11
N ASN A 93 11.55 -2.64 11.62
CA ASN A 93 12.75 -2.28 12.39
C ASN A 93 12.89 -0.76 12.51
N ASP A 94 12.61 -0.04 11.43
CA ASP A 94 12.69 1.42 11.42
C ASP A 94 11.49 2.06 12.13
N PHE A 95 10.31 1.46 11.97
CA PHE A 95 9.06 1.91 12.59
C PHE A 95 8.44 0.72 13.33
N PRO A 96 8.53 0.67 14.66
CA PRO A 96 7.94 -0.42 15.46
C PRO A 96 6.45 -0.66 15.20
N ILE A 97 5.75 0.36 14.74
CA ILE A 97 4.35 0.27 14.33
C ILE A 97 4.23 0.79 12.90
N ILE A 98 3.80 -0.06 11.98
CA ILE A 98 3.43 0.35 10.63
C ILE A 98 1.94 0.12 10.43
N THR A 99 1.25 1.12 9.92
CA THR A 99 -0.21 1.17 9.90
C THR A 99 -0.73 1.91 8.68
N ASN A 100 -1.97 1.68 8.33
CA ASN A 100 -2.75 2.48 7.40
C ASN A 100 -4.19 1.96 7.36
N PHE A 101 -4.95 2.43 6.40
CA PHE A 101 -6.34 2.03 6.14
C PHE A 101 -6.42 1.43 4.76
N VAL A 102 -7.23 0.37 4.60
CA VAL A 102 -7.45 -0.31 3.33
C VAL A 102 -8.94 -0.35 3.03
N ASP A 103 -9.31 -0.05 1.78
CA ASP A 103 -10.70 -0.11 1.32
C ASP A 103 -11.29 -1.51 1.58
N ALA A 104 -12.48 -1.56 2.18
CA ALA A 104 -13.14 -2.82 2.49
C ALA A 104 -13.40 -3.68 1.24
N ARG A 105 -13.42 -3.08 0.04
CA ARG A 105 -13.61 -3.78 -1.24
C ARG A 105 -12.32 -4.37 -1.81
N ASN A 106 -11.15 -3.93 -1.33
CA ASN A 106 -9.86 -4.36 -1.86
C ASN A 106 -9.41 -5.68 -1.24
N THR A 107 -10.13 -6.75 -1.54
CA THR A 107 -10.00 -8.05 -0.88
C THR A 107 -8.66 -8.74 -1.12
N LEU A 108 -8.02 -8.49 -2.28
CA LEU A 108 -6.68 -9.02 -2.55
C LEU A 108 -5.66 -8.44 -1.56
N HIS A 109 -5.71 -7.13 -1.31
CA HIS A 109 -4.84 -6.48 -0.33
C HIS A 109 -5.11 -6.99 1.09
N HIS A 110 -6.38 -7.29 1.44
CA HIS A 110 -6.69 -7.88 2.75
C HIS A 110 -5.93 -9.20 2.96
N ARG A 111 -5.91 -10.07 1.95
CA ARG A 111 -5.20 -11.36 2.02
C ARG A 111 -3.69 -11.17 2.12
N TRP A 112 -3.13 -10.24 1.36
CA TRP A 112 -1.70 -9.94 1.40
C TRP A 112 -1.29 -9.39 2.75
N LEU A 113 -2.05 -8.45 3.29
CA LEU A 113 -1.77 -7.86 4.60
C LEU A 113 -1.77 -8.93 5.69
N LYS A 114 -2.75 -9.82 5.69
CA LYS A 114 -2.81 -10.93 6.66
C LYS A 114 -1.61 -11.86 6.54
N TRP A 115 -1.25 -12.23 5.31
CA TRP A 115 -0.10 -13.10 5.07
C TRP A 115 1.21 -12.44 5.51
N LEU A 116 1.35 -11.14 5.34
CA LEU A 116 2.52 -10.36 5.76
C LEU A 116 2.55 -10.08 7.26
N GLY A 117 1.57 -10.55 8.01
CA GLY A 117 1.55 -10.46 9.46
C GLY A 117 0.86 -9.21 10.01
N PHE A 118 0.14 -8.47 9.19
CA PHE A 118 -0.68 -7.36 9.66
C PHE A 118 -1.96 -7.86 10.33
N SER A 119 -2.42 -7.13 11.33
CA SER A 119 -3.70 -7.36 12.00
C SER A 119 -4.69 -6.27 11.61
N PHE A 120 -5.94 -6.67 11.42
CA PHE A 120 -7.03 -5.72 11.20
C PHE A 120 -7.57 -5.31 12.56
N LEU A 121 -7.51 -4.02 12.86
CA LEU A 121 -7.83 -3.50 14.18
C LEU A 121 -9.31 -3.18 14.32
N ARG A 122 -9.90 -2.57 13.29
CA ARG A 122 -11.31 -2.18 13.28
C ARG A 122 -11.79 -1.87 11.88
N ARG A 123 -13.10 -1.95 11.69
CA ARG A 123 -13.80 -1.47 10.51
C ARG A 123 -14.36 -0.09 10.79
N ILE A 124 -14.12 0.85 9.88
CA ILE A 124 -14.69 2.20 9.95
C ILE A 124 -15.67 2.32 8.79
N GLU A 125 -16.94 2.52 9.10
CA GLU A 125 -18.00 2.52 8.09
C GLU A 125 -17.96 3.72 7.14
N GLN A 126 -17.42 4.84 7.61
CA GLN A 126 -17.32 6.07 6.81
C GLN A 126 -15.92 6.65 6.96
N TRP A 127 -15.09 6.43 5.94
CA TRP A 127 -13.69 6.86 5.94
C TRP A 127 -13.31 7.44 4.58
N GLY A 128 -12.36 8.39 4.60
CA GLY A 128 -11.83 9.01 3.40
C GLY A 128 -12.81 10.02 2.78
N ALA A 129 -12.42 10.57 1.64
CA ALA A 129 -13.17 11.63 0.97
C ALA A 129 -14.57 11.19 0.50
N ARG A 130 -14.77 9.89 0.26
CA ARG A 130 -16.07 9.35 -0.20
C ARG A 130 -16.90 8.75 0.92
N SER A 131 -16.41 8.73 2.17
CA SER A 131 -17.13 8.18 3.32
C SER A 131 -17.63 6.76 3.10
N VAL A 132 -16.74 5.87 2.66
CA VAL A 132 -17.05 4.44 2.44
C VAL A 132 -16.31 3.58 3.46
N PRO A 133 -16.69 2.28 3.61
CA PRO A 133 -16.04 1.42 4.61
C PRO A 133 -14.56 1.15 4.30
N PHE A 134 -13.72 1.29 5.31
CA PHE A 134 -12.31 0.93 5.32
C PHE A 134 -11.98 0.10 6.55
N TYR A 135 -10.92 -0.69 6.48
CA TYR A 135 -10.32 -1.35 7.64
C TYR A 135 -9.04 -0.64 8.03
N GLU A 136 -8.87 -0.41 9.33
CA GLU A 136 -7.58 -0.01 9.88
C GLU A 136 -6.74 -1.26 10.12
N PHE A 137 -5.49 -1.25 9.68
CA PHE A 137 -4.58 -2.36 9.88
C PHE A 137 -3.25 -1.88 10.43
N ALA A 138 -2.55 -2.76 11.15
CA ALA A 138 -1.23 -2.44 11.68
C ALA A 138 -0.39 -3.71 11.84
N ARG A 139 0.93 -3.54 11.79
CA ARG A 139 1.90 -4.56 12.14
C ARG A 139 2.85 -4.01 13.17
N MET A 140 2.94 -4.70 14.30
CA MET A 140 3.87 -4.37 15.36
C MET A 140 5.18 -5.12 15.15
N LYS A 141 6.30 -4.48 15.50
CA LYS A 141 7.60 -5.16 15.54
C LYS A 141 7.56 -6.29 16.56
N THR A 142 7.98 -7.46 16.14
CA THR A 142 8.05 -8.64 17.00
C THR A 142 9.44 -8.88 17.54
#